data_2ab0664ae64754318c83236b8f4e68b6
#
_entry.id   2ab0664ae64754318c83236b8f4e68b6
#
_cell.length_a   1.000
_cell.length_b   1.000
_cell.length_c   1.000
_cell.angle_alpha   90.00
_cell.angle_beta   90.00
_cell.angle_gamma   90.00
#
_symmetry.space_group_name_H-M   'P 1'
#
loop_
_entity.id
_entity.type
_entity.pdbx_description
1 polymer ?
#
loop_
_entity_poly.entity_id
_entity_poly.type
_entity_poly.pdbx_seq_one_letter_code
_entity_poly.pdbx_strand_id
1 'polypeptide(L)'
;MVFHKYIRLRTTSVGLTVARAAGGLDMNLIAFDPYANPSLAASANVELVNSLDELLEQADFLTIHTPLIASTKGMISATELGKMKPTAHILNVARGGMIDETALLSALEASTIAGAGIDVFTTEPPVAGDTASRLIAHPRVVATPHLGASTVEAQENVSIDVCTQVLSILSGQLPRSAVNAPIILPEEYRTLAPFVSLLEKMGSLYTQHFSQANAALRVRTSFDVVYEGALASANTTKPLFAALLKGLLSPITSAESMNINLVNAELLARERGILINESRSRDNVEQEGYSSSVTLRARLDPRSPSASRARADPMENPTATQRKVADQIITGFVSGNTPYISRLGRFRTSFVPTGTLLICLNYDSPGKIGIVGGQLGKAGVNIRFMSVAPVDNGKTSANGGDLTKVDSLLESNGYGSGDKEKEALMILGVDRMVDENVRKSLVGGDGVLEAGVVVL
;
A
#
# COMPACT_ATOMS: atom_id res chain seq x y z
N MET A 1 -15.60 56.30 -8.77
CA MET A 1 -16.32 55.27 -8.01
C MET A 1 -15.28 54.27 -7.55
N VAL A 2 -14.80 54.38 -6.32
CA VAL A 2 -13.73 53.51 -5.80
C VAL A 2 -14.42 52.29 -5.23
N PHE A 3 -14.31 51.15 -5.89
CA PHE A 3 -14.78 49.89 -5.40
C PHE A 3 -13.69 49.28 -4.52
N HIS A 4 -13.76 49.45 -3.21
CA HIS A 4 -13.01 48.64 -2.27
C HIS A 4 -13.73 47.28 -2.20
N LYS A 5 -13.19 46.25 -2.87
CA LYS A 5 -13.79 44.96 -2.93
C LYS A 5 -12.82 43.90 -2.39
N TYR A 6 -13.18 43.23 -1.31
CA TYR A 6 -12.38 42.22 -0.65
C TYR A 6 -12.88 40.83 -1.02
N ILE A 7 -11.98 39.95 -1.42
CA ILE A 7 -12.30 38.59 -1.82
C ILE A 7 -11.60 37.60 -0.89
N ARG A 8 -12.37 36.66 -0.35
CA ARG A 8 -11.81 35.53 0.43
C ARG A 8 -11.26 34.46 -0.49
N LEU A 9 -10.01 34.09 -0.27
CA LEU A 9 -9.34 33.02 -0.98
C LEU A 9 -8.72 32.04 0.01
N ARG A 10 -8.88 30.76 -0.23
CA ARG A 10 -7.89 29.80 0.22
C ARG A 10 -6.75 29.85 -0.80
N THR A 11 -5.48 29.69 -0.35
CA THR A 11 -4.30 29.65 -1.23
C THR A 11 -4.23 28.37 -2.09
N THR A 12 -5.40 27.84 -2.49
CA THR A 12 -5.54 26.77 -3.49
C THR A 12 -5.26 27.36 -4.88
N SER A 13 -4.93 26.50 -5.83
CA SER A 13 -4.71 26.94 -7.23
C SER A 13 -5.87 27.73 -7.81
N VAL A 14 -7.12 27.33 -7.51
CA VAL A 14 -8.32 28.04 -7.95
C VAL A 14 -8.45 29.40 -7.27
N GLY A 15 -8.30 29.46 -5.95
CA GLY A 15 -8.37 30.71 -5.20
C GLY A 15 -7.32 31.75 -5.65
N LEU A 16 -6.09 31.33 -5.87
CA LEU A 16 -5.04 32.23 -6.37
C LEU A 16 -5.30 32.71 -7.80
N THR A 17 -5.93 31.86 -8.64
CA THR A 17 -6.31 32.27 -9.99
C THR A 17 -7.44 33.30 -9.97
N VAL A 18 -8.44 33.12 -9.10
CA VAL A 18 -9.50 34.11 -8.86
C VAL A 18 -8.91 35.41 -8.33
N ALA A 19 -7.92 35.35 -7.39
CA ALA A 19 -7.23 36.51 -6.88
C ALA A 19 -6.56 37.32 -7.98
N ARG A 20 -5.78 36.67 -8.83
CA ARG A 20 -5.10 37.34 -9.96
C ARG A 20 -6.10 38.02 -10.90
N ALA A 21 -7.21 37.34 -11.22
CA ALA A 21 -8.25 37.91 -12.07
C ALA A 21 -8.94 39.12 -11.42
N ALA A 22 -9.26 39.03 -10.12
CA ALA A 22 -9.88 40.13 -9.36
C ALA A 22 -8.91 41.31 -9.13
N GLY A 23 -7.62 41.03 -8.93
CA GLY A 23 -6.57 42.08 -8.87
C GLY A 23 -6.48 42.86 -10.19
N GLY A 24 -6.70 42.20 -11.34
CA GLY A 24 -6.80 42.89 -12.64
C GLY A 24 -8.03 43.78 -12.79
N LEU A 25 -9.00 43.69 -11.86
CA LEU A 25 -10.16 44.58 -11.78
C LEU A 25 -9.99 45.65 -10.67
N ASP A 26 -8.75 45.89 -10.22
CA ASP A 26 -8.40 46.81 -9.14
C ASP A 26 -9.14 46.52 -7.80
N MET A 27 -9.38 45.25 -7.51
CA MET A 27 -9.97 44.82 -6.23
C MET A 27 -8.89 44.68 -5.16
N ASN A 28 -9.16 45.11 -3.94
CA ASN A 28 -8.35 44.79 -2.78
C ASN A 28 -8.60 43.36 -2.34
N LEU A 29 -7.55 42.59 -2.13
CA LEU A 29 -7.64 41.14 -1.91
C LEU A 29 -7.18 40.81 -0.50
N ILE A 30 -8.08 40.24 0.30
CA ILE A 30 -7.77 39.68 1.62
C ILE A 30 -8.15 38.19 1.64
N ALA A 31 -7.42 37.41 2.41
CA ALA A 31 -7.71 35.97 2.53
C ALA A 31 -7.52 35.47 3.97
N PHE A 32 -8.35 34.51 4.35
CA PHE A 32 -8.14 33.68 5.53
C PHE A 32 -7.94 32.23 5.11
N ASP A 33 -6.77 31.68 5.41
CA ASP A 33 -6.44 30.27 5.22
C ASP A 33 -5.43 29.85 6.30
N PRO A 34 -5.83 28.95 7.25
CA PRO A 34 -4.94 28.50 8.32
C PRO A 34 -3.66 27.81 7.83
N TYR A 35 -3.64 27.36 6.58
CA TYR A 35 -2.52 26.64 5.97
C TYR A 35 -1.88 27.42 4.82
N ALA A 36 -2.12 28.73 4.74
CA ALA A 36 -1.61 29.55 3.66
C ALA A 36 -0.07 29.61 3.65
N ASN A 37 0.49 29.54 2.44
CA ASN A 37 1.88 29.93 2.24
C ASN A 37 1.94 31.46 2.02
N PRO A 38 2.54 32.24 2.94
CA PRO A 38 2.56 33.69 2.84
C PRO A 38 3.24 34.23 1.56
N SER A 39 4.28 33.52 1.07
CA SER A 39 4.97 33.90 -0.16
C SER A 39 4.07 33.75 -1.39
N LEU A 40 3.23 32.71 -1.45
CA LEU A 40 2.26 32.51 -2.54
C LEU A 40 1.15 33.56 -2.49
N ALA A 41 0.64 33.91 -1.30
CA ALA A 41 -0.36 34.96 -1.14
C ALA A 41 0.19 36.29 -1.58
N ALA A 42 1.39 36.69 -1.12
CA ALA A 42 2.06 37.93 -1.51
C ALA A 42 2.30 37.97 -3.03
N SER A 43 2.67 36.89 -3.69
CA SER A 43 2.86 36.84 -5.15
C SER A 43 1.59 37.15 -5.97
N ALA A 44 0.43 37.02 -5.35
CA ALA A 44 -0.87 37.34 -5.93
C ALA A 44 -1.47 38.66 -5.37
N ASN A 45 -0.68 39.46 -4.65
CA ASN A 45 -1.10 40.69 -3.95
C ASN A 45 -2.28 40.46 -3.01
N VAL A 46 -2.30 39.29 -2.30
CA VAL A 46 -3.34 38.92 -1.33
C VAL A 46 -2.81 39.16 0.07
N GLU A 47 -3.50 39.99 0.86
CA GLU A 47 -3.24 40.18 2.28
C GLU A 47 -3.87 39.07 3.08
N LEU A 48 -3.10 38.45 3.99
CA LEU A 48 -3.62 37.37 4.87
C LEU A 48 -4.12 38.02 6.18
N VAL A 49 -5.36 37.73 6.52
CA VAL A 49 -5.97 38.09 7.82
C VAL A 49 -5.89 36.92 8.80
N ASN A 50 -5.95 37.23 10.12
CA ASN A 50 -5.70 36.24 11.17
C ASN A 50 -6.91 35.38 11.55
N SER A 51 -8.12 35.84 11.21
CA SER A 51 -9.36 35.14 11.55
C SER A 51 -10.43 35.24 10.46
N LEU A 52 -11.39 34.29 10.51
CA LEU A 52 -12.57 34.35 9.67
C LEU A 52 -13.40 35.60 9.98
N ASP A 53 -13.53 35.96 11.24
CA ASP A 53 -14.31 37.11 11.67
C ASP A 53 -13.80 38.42 11.08
N GLU A 54 -12.47 38.63 11.18
CA GLU A 54 -11.81 39.79 10.58
C GLU A 54 -12.06 39.88 9.06
N LEU A 55 -12.07 38.74 8.37
CA LEU A 55 -12.41 38.68 6.96
C LEU A 55 -13.84 39.09 6.68
N LEU A 56 -14.81 38.55 7.46
CA LEU A 56 -16.24 38.78 7.24
C LEU A 56 -16.63 40.25 7.44
N GLU A 57 -16.07 40.90 8.44
CA GLU A 57 -16.33 42.34 8.74
C GLU A 57 -15.86 43.27 7.62
N GLN A 58 -14.80 42.87 6.92
CA GLN A 58 -14.19 43.70 5.85
C GLN A 58 -14.76 43.41 4.46
N ALA A 59 -15.24 42.19 4.22
CA ALA A 59 -15.60 41.71 2.90
C ALA A 59 -16.81 42.42 2.28
N ASP A 60 -16.67 42.91 1.06
CA ASP A 60 -17.78 43.32 0.19
C ASP A 60 -18.24 42.15 -0.72
N PHE A 61 -17.30 41.29 -1.11
CA PHE A 61 -17.55 40.02 -1.79
C PHE A 61 -16.79 38.94 -1.07
N LEU A 62 -17.51 37.91 -0.60
CA LEU A 62 -16.97 36.72 -0.01
C LEU A 62 -17.06 35.57 -1.03
N THR A 63 -15.96 34.96 -1.42
CA THR A 63 -15.97 33.76 -2.26
C THR A 63 -15.25 32.60 -1.59
N ILE A 64 -15.80 31.40 -1.71
CA ILE A 64 -15.35 30.19 -1.02
C ILE A 64 -14.63 29.28 -2.03
N HIS A 65 -13.39 28.87 -1.71
CA HIS A 65 -12.57 27.95 -2.53
C HIS A 65 -11.88 26.91 -1.64
N THR A 66 -12.66 26.18 -0.83
CA THR A 66 -12.16 25.15 0.10
C THR A 66 -12.80 23.79 -0.24
N PRO A 67 -12.17 22.65 0.09
CA PRO A 67 -12.84 21.37 0.02
C PRO A 67 -13.89 21.27 1.13
N LEU A 68 -14.95 20.47 0.89
CA LEU A 68 -15.92 20.11 1.93
C LEU A 68 -15.31 19.01 2.80
N ILE A 69 -14.99 19.37 4.04
CA ILE A 69 -14.48 18.48 5.09
C ILE A 69 -15.22 18.78 6.39
N ALA A 70 -15.02 17.99 7.44
CA ALA A 70 -15.72 18.17 8.71
C ALA A 70 -15.59 19.59 9.29
N SER A 71 -14.43 20.26 9.13
CA SER A 71 -14.18 21.63 9.62
C SER A 71 -14.71 22.74 8.70
N THR A 72 -15.09 22.44 7.46
CA THR A 72 -15.63 23.43 6.52
C THR A 72 -17.11 23.25 6.24
N LYS A 73 -17.70 22.14 6.72
CA LYS A 73 -19.14 21.92 6.65
C LYS A 73 -19.87 22.91 7.55
N GLY A 74 -20.83 23.65 6.97
CA GLY A 74 -21.62 24.67 7.69
C GLY A 74 -20.78 25.82 8.24
N MET A 75 -19.61 26.08 7.68
CA MET A 75 -18.67 27.11 8.17
C MET A 75 -19.21 28.54 8.05
N ILE A 76 -20.20 28.76 7.21
CA ILE A 76 -20.92 30.01 7.09
C ILE A 76 -22.37 29.75 7.50
N SER A 77 -22.68 30.12 8.73
CA SER A 77 -24.00 29.98 9.35
C SER A 77 -24.61 31.36 9.62
N ALA A 78 -25.71 31.41 10.36
CA ALA A 78 -26.38 32.67 10.76
C ALA A 78 -25.41 33.62 11.51
N THR A 79 -24.51 33.07 12.33
CA THR A 79 -23.53 33.84 13.09
C THR A 79 -22.53 34.54 12.16
N GLU A 80 -22.01 33.84 11.19
CA GLU A 80 -21.03 34.37 10.22
C GLU A 80 -21.68 35.36 9.26
N LEU A 81 -22.88 35.05 8.76
CA LEU A 81 -23.65 35.95 7.91
C LEU A 81 -23.99 37.28 8.64
N GLY A 82 -24.27 37.21 9.97
CA GLY A 82 -24.54 38.39 10.79
C GLY A 82 -23.32 39.33 10.99
N LYS A 83 -22.09 38.84 10.75
CA LYS A 83 -20.85 39.65 10.82
C LYS A 83 -20.52 40.34 9.51
N MET A 84 -21.16 39.96 8.41
CA MET A 84 -20.93 40.55 7.11
C MET A 84 -21.58 41.94 6.99
N LYS A 85 -21.06 42.75 6.10
CA LYS A 85 -21.66 44.03 5.77
C LYS A 85 -23.08 43.85 5.15
N PRO A 86 -24.03 44.75 5.43
CA PRO A 86 -25.37 44.70 4.75
C PRO A 86 -25.28 44.85 3.21
N THR A 87 -24.18 45.38 2.71
CA THR A 87 -23.90 45.51 1.26
C THR A 87 -23.13 44.33 0.69
N ALA A 88 -22.72 43.38 1.52
CA ALA A 88 -21.88 42.25 1.10
C ALA A 88 -22.63 41.25 0.26
N HIS A 89 -21.90 40.59 -0.63
CA HIS A 89 -22.36 39.45 -1.43
C HIS A 89 -21.51 38.22 -1.12
N ILE A 90 -22.17 37.06 -1.05
CA ILE A 90 -21.49 35.78 -0.84
C ILE A 90 -21.58 34.91 -2.10
N LEU A 91 -20.45 34.28 -2.47
CA LEU A 91 -20.37 33.40 -3.62
C LEU A 91 -19.89 32.00 -3.17
N ASN A 92 -20.64 30.97 -3.55
CA ASN A 92 -20.22 29.59 -3.37
C ASN A 92 -20.17 28.87 -4.71
N VAL A 93 -18.97 28.73 -5.22
CA VAL A 93 -18.64 27.97 -6.45
C VAL A 93 -17.73 26.79 -6.14
N ALA A 94 -17.67 26.36 -4.88
CA ALA A 94 -16.79 25.29 -4.42
C ALA A 94 -17.55 23.98 -4.19
N ARG A 95 -18.31 23.89 -3.09
CA ARG A 95 -19.14 22.69 -2.77
C ARG A 95 -20.38 23.10 -1.97
N GLY A 96 -21.49 22.40 -2.18
CA GLY A 96 -22.68 22.51 -1.32
C GLY A 96 -22.40 22.13 0.13
N GLY A 97 -23.18 22.64 1.07
CA GLY A 97 -23.04 22.34 2.49
C GLY A 97 -21.95 23.12 3.23
N MET A 98 -21.24 24.03 2.58
CA MET A 98 -20.32 24.98 3.26
C MET A 98 -21.06 26.18 3.85
N ILE A 99 -22.10 26.62 3.19
CA ILE A 99 -23.03 27.62 3.67
C ILE A 99 -24.27 26.89 4.18
N ASP A 100 -24.76 27.26 5.35
CA ASP A 100 -26.10 26.85 5.80
C ASP A 100 -27.12 27.57 4.93
N GLU A 101 -27.78 26.80 4.03
CA GLU A 101 -28.76 27.34 3.08
C GLU A 101 -29.97 27.96 3.73
N THR A 102 -30.40 27.43 4.90
CA THR A 102 -31.50 27.97 5.67
C THR A 102 -31.14 29.31 6.29
N ALA A 103 -29.95 29.40 6.86
CA ALA A 103 -29.42 30.64 7.40
C ALA A 103 -29.22 31.70 6.31
N LEU A 104 -28.70 31.29 5.13
CA LEU A 104 -28.53 32.17 3.99
C LEU A 104 -29.86 32.77 3.50
N LEU A 105 -30.87 31.91 3.34
CA LEU A 105 -32.21 32.35 2.94
C LEU A 105 -32.77 33.39 3.93
N SER A 106 -32.67 33.09 5.22
CA SER A 106 -33.15 34.01 6.28
C SER A 106 -32.36 35.34 6.28
N ALA A 107 -31.03 35.29 6.04
CA ALA A 107 -30.19 36.49 5.95
C ALA A 107 -30.56 37.38 4.75
N LEU A 108 -30.88 36.75 3.61
CA LEU A 108 -31.37 37.46 2.44
C LEU A 108 -32.74 38.09 2.67
N GLU A 109 -33.69 37.33 3.23
CA GLU A 109 -35.06 37.83 3.55
C GLU A 109 -35.00 39.01 4.56
N ALA A 110 -34.13 38.92 5.56
CA ALA A 110 -33.90 39.98 6.55
C ALA A 110 -33.04 41.15 6.05
N SER A 111 -32.48 41.06 4.83
CA SER A 111 -31.51 42.05 4.28
C SER A 111 -30.25 42.21 5.13
N THR A 112 -29.85 41.17 5.82
CA THR A 112 -28.56 41.11 6.54
C THR A 112 -27.36 41.17 5.58
N ILE A 113 -27.52 40.61 4.38
CA ILE A 113 -26.56 40.72 3.27
C ILE A 113 -27.27 41.17 1.99
N ALA A 114 -26.55 41.69 1.03
CA ALA A 114 -27.13 42.23 -0.20
C ALA A 114 -27.54 41.17 -1.22
N GLY A 115 -26.78 40.06 -1.34
CA GLY A 115 -27.05 39.03 -2.34
C GLY A 115 -26.16 37.82 -2.25
N ALA A 116 -26.46 36.81 -3.05
CA ALA A 116 -25.65 35.60 -3.14
C ALA A 116 -25.52 35.10 -4.57
N GLY A 117 -24.35 34.47 -4.88
CA GLY A 117 -24.12 33.69 -6.10
C GLY A 117 -23.82 32.24 -5.73
N ILE A 118 -24.67 31.32 -6.16
CA ILE A 118 -24.61 29.91 -5.74
C ILE A 118 -24.58 29.01 -6.97
N ASP A 119 -23.46 28.32 -7.17
CA ASP A 119 -23.29 27.32 -8.23
C ASP A 119 -23.49 25.89 -7.71
N VAL A 120 -23.44 25.69 -6.37
CA VAL A 120 -23.44 24.39 -5.70
C VAL A 120 -24.39 24.37 -4.50
N PHE A 121 -25.19 23.31 -4.40
CA PHE A 121 -26.17 23.11 -3.35
C PHE A 121 -25.88 21.85 -2.53
N THR A 122 -26.45 21.77 -1.32
CA THR A 122 -26.31 20.60 -0.43
C THR A 122 -26.95 19.34 -1.05
N THR A 123 -28.07 19.54 -1.76
CA THR A 123 -28.73 18.49 -2.53
C THR A 123 -28.78 18.89 -4.01
N GLU A 124 -28.20 18.08 -4.85
CA GLU A 124 -28.13 18.28 -6.32
C GLU A 124 -28.68 17.04 -7.03
N PRO A 125 -29.72 17.17 -7.88
CA PRO A 125 -30.49 18.39 -8.17
C PRO A 125 -31.37 18.80 -6.99
N PRO A 126 -31.67 20.12 -6.82
CA PRO A 126 -32.60 20.62 -5.80
C PRO A 126 -33.99 20.03 -5.94
N VAL A 127 -34.63 19.77 -4.81
CA VAL A 127 -36.01 19.23 -4.76
C VAL A 127 -37.01 20.35 -4.68
N ALA A 128 -38.11 20.24 -5.39
CA ALA A 128 -39.17 21.25 -5.36
C ALA A 128 -39.71 21.48 -3.92
N GLY A 129 -39.71 22.73 -3.47
CA GLY A 129 -40.18 23.13 -2.15
C GLY A 129 -39.12 23.08 -1.03
N ASP A 130 -37.90 22.60 -1.30
CA ASP A 130 -36.82 22.68 -0.33
C ASP A 130 -36.18 24.09 -0.24
N THR A 131 -35.23 24.27 0.68
CA THR A 131 -34.54 25.55 0.89
C THR A 131 -33.75 25.97 -0.36
N ALA A 132 -33.15 25.02 -1.05
CA ALA A 132 -32.36 25.28 -2.28
C ALA A 132 -33.28 25.85 -3.39
N SER A 133 -34.48 25.28 -3.59
CA SER A 133 -35.45 25.80 -4.58
C SER A 133 -35.94 27.20 -4.26
N ARG A 134 -36.09 27.53 -2.96
CA ARG A 134 -36.45 28.89 -2.50
C ARG A 134 -35.31 29.88 -2.73
N LEU A 135 -34.05 29.46 -2.49
CA LEU A 135 -32.88 30.26 -2.81
C LEU A 135 -32.77 30.55 -4.31
N ILE A 136 -32.98 29.54 -5.14
CA ILE A 136 -32.96 29.69 -6.62
C ILE A 136 -34.01 30.69 -7.09
N ALA A 137 -35.20 30.68 -6.49
CA ALA A 137 -36.27 31.60 -6.82
C ALA A 137 -36.11 33.03 -6.20
N HIS A 138 -35.14 33.22 -5.31
CA HIS A 138 -34.97 34.46 -4.60
C HIS A 138 -34.37 35.58 -5.50
N PRO A 139 -34.95 36.80 -5.59
CA PRO A 139 -34.54 37.83 -6.55
C PRO A 139 -33.15 38.38 -6.33
N ARG A 140 -32.54 38.15 -5.16
CA ARG A 140 -31.14 38.56 -4.84
C ARG A 140 -30.14 37.40 -4.91
N VAL A 141 -30.56 36.29 -5.51
CA VAL A 141 -29.69 35.13 -5.71
C VAL A 141 -29.48 34.89 -7.21
N VAL A 142 -28.22 34.72 -7.59
CA VAL A 142 -27.86 34.20 -8.89
C VAL A 142 -27.48 32.74 -8.70
N ALA A 143 -28.30 31.83 -9.23
CA ALA A 143 -28.06 30.38 -9.13
C ALA A 143 -27.67 29.82 -10.48
N THR A 144 -26.70 28.93 -10.49
CA THR A 144 -26.25 28.18 -11.68
C THR A 144 -26.24 26.68 -11.36
N PRO A 145 -26.44 25.79 -12.35
CA PRO A 145 -26.56 24.35 -12.12
C PRO A 145 -25.20 23.65 -12.13
N HIS A 146 -24.31 24.01 -11.22
CA HIS A 146 -22.97 23.46 -11.04
C HIS A 146 -22.12 23.53 -12.34
N LEU A 147 -21.92 24.75 -12.84
CA LEU A 147 -21.24 25.02 -14.11
C LEU A 147 -19.75 25.32 -13.98
N GLY A 148 -19.18 25.32 -12.77
CA GLY A 148 -17.81 25.76 -12.51
C GLY A 148 -16.72 25.09 -13.38
N ALA A 149 -16.92 23.83 -13.78
CA ALA A 149 -16.04 23.09 -14.68
C ALA A 149 -16.67 22.77 -16.04
N SER A 150 -17.83 23.33 -16.36
CA SER A 150 -18.62 22.99 -17.56
C SER A 150 -18.29 23.90 -18.74
N THR A 151 -17.00 24.09 -19.03
CA THR A 151 -16.55 24.74 -20.28
C THR A 151 -16.00 23.67 -21.24
N VAL A 152 -16.00 23.97 -22.55
CA VAL A 152 -15.47 23.05 -23.58
C VAL A 152 -14.00 22.74 -23.26
N GLU A 153 -13.21 23.73 -22.98
CA GLU A 153 -11.77 23.59 -22.69
C GLU A 153 -11.52 22.76 -21.42
N ALA A 154 -12.33 22.95 -20.37
CA ALA A 154 -12.18 22.18 -19.12
C ALA A 154 -12.53 20.71 -19.36
N GLN A 155 -13.61 20.41 -20.10
CA GLN A 155 -14.04 19.06 -20.42
C GLN A 155 -13.01 18.35 -21.30
N GLU A 156 -12.47 19.01 -22.32
CA GLU A 156 -11.43 18.45 -23.18
C GLU A 156 -10.15 18.16 -22.37
N ASN A 157 -9.66 19.12 -21.59
CA ASN A 157 -8.43 18.98 -20.82
C ASN A 157 -8.54 17.86 -19.78
N VAL A 158 -9.66 17.75 -19.05
CA VAL A 158 -9.91 16.67 -18.10
C VAL A 158 -9.95 15.32 -18.82
N SER A 159 -10.61 15.23 -19.95
CA SER A 159 -10.69 13.99 -20.74
C SER A 159 -9.31 13.54 -21.23
N ILE A 160 -8.50 14.45 -21.75
CA ILE A 160 -7.13 14.17 -22.21
C ILE A 160 -6.25 13.72 -21.03
N ASP A 161 -6.32 14.42 -19.88
CA ASP A 161 -5.54 14.07 -18.70
C ASP A 161 -5.90 12.68 -18.18
N VAL A 162 -7.20 12.38 -18.04
CA VAL A 162 -7.67 11.05 -17.61
C VAL A 162 -7.23 9.95 -18.58
N CYS A 163 -7.39 10.16 -19.90
CA CYS A 163 -6.93 9.17 -20.88
C CYS A 163 -5.42 8.94 -20.82
N THR A 164 -4.64 10.01 -20.66
CA THR A 164 -3.18 9.94 -20.53
C THR A 164 -2.78 9.16 -19.28
N GLN A 165 -3.45 9.43 -18.14
CA GLN A 165 -3.20 8.70 -16.91
C GLN A 165 -3.58 7.21 -17.01
N VAL A 166 -4.73 6.91 -17.61
CA VAL A 166 -5.16 5.51 -17.84
C VAL A 166 -4.14 4.75 -18.68
N LEU A 167 -3.69 5.33 -19.80
CA LEU A 167 -2.66 4.72 -20.65
C LEU A 167 -1.34 4.50 -19.88
N SER A 168 -0.95 5.46 -19.07
CA SER A 168 0.24 5.39 -18.22
C SER A 168 0.14 4.24 -17.21
N ILE A 169 -1.01 4.09 -16.56
CA ILE A 169 -1.26 3.01 -15.59
C ILE A 169 -1.28 1.65 -16.27
N LEU A 170 -1.94 1.54 -17.43
CA LEU A 170 -1.98 0.30 -18.20
C LEU A 170 -0.59 -0.13 -18.71
N SER A 171 0.31 0.83 -18.92
CA SER A 171 1.72 0.55 -19.24
C SER A 171 2.59 0.24 -17.99
N GLY A 172 2.00 0.12 -16.81
CA GLY A 172 2.66 -0.29 -15.56
C GLY A 172 3.20 0.86 -14.71
N GLN A 173 2.85 2.12 -15.02
CA GLN A 173 3.22 3.25 -14.17
C GLN A 173 2.28 3.40 -12.97
N LEU A 174 2.76 4.06 -11.93
CA LEU A 174 1.94 4.34 -10.75
C LEU A 174 0.89 5.43 -11.04
N PRO A 175 -0.33 5.31 -10.49
CA PRO A 175 -1.35 6.32 -10.62
C PRO A 175 -0.94 7.61 -9.89
N ARG A 176 -1.02 8.76 -10.56
CA ARG A 176 -0.67 10.07 -9.99
C ARG A 176 -1.81 10.72 -9.22
N SER A 177 -3.05 10.43 -9.59
CA SER A 177 -4.25 11.11 -9.08
C SER A 177 -5.34 10.13 -8.65
N ALA A 178 -4.97 8.90 -8.24
CA ALA A 178 -5.93 7.93 -7.77
C ALA A 178 -6.57 8.37 -6.44
N VAL A 179 -7.90 8.27 -6.35
CA VAL A 179 -8.65 8.60 -5.13
C VAL A 179 -8.49 7.52 -4.06
N ASN A 180 -8.33 6.27 -4.48
CA ASN A 180 -8.33 5.08 -3.62
C ASN A 180 -6.98 4.34 -3.58
N ALA A 181 -5.91 4.95 -4.09
CA ALA A 181 -4.55 4.43 -3.96
C ALA A 181 -3.65 5.43 -3.23
N PRO A 182 -2.63 4.97 -2.50
CA PRO A 182 -1.66 5.86 -1.87
C PRO A 182 -0.87 6.61 -2.94
N ILE A 183 -0.61 7.88 -2.69
CA ILE A 183 0.32 8.66 -3.50
C ILE A 183 1.73 8.22 -3.11
N ILE A 184 2.48 7.69 -4.07
CA ILE A 184 3.87 7.25 -3.89
C ILE A 184 4.74 8.13 -4.78
N LEU A 185 5.71 8.81 -4.18
CA LEU A 185 6.64 9.63 -4.94
C LEU A 185 7.52 8.74 -5.84
N PRO A 186 7.86 9.19 -7.06
CA PRO A 186 8.71 8.41 -7.96
C PRO A 186 10.04 7.99 -7.37
N GLU A 187 10.64 8.83 -6.52
CA GLU A 187 11.90 8.54 -5.82
C GLU A 187 11.73 7.44 -4.77
N GLU A 188 10.66 7.50 -4.00
CA GLU A 188 10.29 6.48 -3.02
C GLU A 188 10.03 5.13 -3.72
N TYR A 189 9.30 5.16 -4.84
CA TYR A 189 9.03 3.94 -5.60
C TYR A 189 10.31 3.32 -6.19
N ARG A 190 11.27 4.12 -6.65
CA ARG A 190 12.56 3.62 -7.14
C ARG A 190 13.30 2.82 -6.06
N THR A 191 13.23 3.27 -4.81
CA THR A 191 13.82 2.56 -3.67
C THR A 191 13.05 1.29 -3.34
N LEU A 192 11.73 1.28 -3.48
CA LEU A 192 10.88 0.11 -3.20
C LEU A 192 10.86 -0.92 -4.35
N ALA A 193 11.05 -0.52 -5.59
CA ALA A 193 10.87 -1.37 -6.77
C ALA A 193 11.66 -2.70 -6.74
N PRO A 194 12.92 -2.76 -6.28
CA PRO A 194 13.63 -4.03 -6.16
C PRO A 194 13.02 -4.94 -5.09
N PHE A 195 12.50 -4.36 -4.00
CA PHE A 195 11.81 -5.11 -2.95
C PHE A 195 10.41 -5.56 -3.38
N VAL A 196 9.72 -4.83 -4.27
CA VAL A 196 8.49 -5.27 -4.91
C VAL A 196 8.74 -6.57 -5.68
N SER A 197 9.80 -6.60 -6.50
CA SER A 197 10.21 -7.82 -7.21
C SER A 197 10.60 -8.95 -6.25
N LEU A 198 11.32 -8.64 -5.17
CA LEU A 198 11.70 -9.63 -4.15
C LEU A 198 10.47 -10.28 -3.52
N LEU A 199 9.50 -9.48 -3.04
CA LEU A 199 8.32 -10.01 -2.36
C LEU A 199 7.39 -10.80 -3.28
N GLU A 200 7.25 -10.40 -4.55
CA GLU A 200 6.51 -11.19 -5.54
C GLU A 200 7.15 -12.58 -5.69
N LYS A 201 8.47 -12.64 -5.80
CA LYS A 201 9.22 -13.90 -5.90
C LYS A 201 9.20 -14.72 -4.61
N MET A 202 9.27 -14.08 -3.44
CA MET A 202 9.14 -14.75 -2.16
C MET A 202 7.75 -15.40 -2.01
N GLY A 203 6.69 -14.71 -2.41
CA GLY A 203 5.33 -15.26 -2.40
C GLY A 203 5.19 -16.46 -3.34
N SER A 204 5.69 -16.35 -4.56
CA SER A 204 5.68 -17.43 -5.55
C SER A 204 6.51 -18.65 -5.10
N LEU A 205 7.72 -18.40 -4.57
CA LEU A 205 8.57 -19.42 -3.98
C LEU A 205 7.88 -20.13 -2.80
N TYR A 206 7.24 -19.35 -1.91
CA TYR A 206 6.51 -19.92 -0.79
C TYR A 206 5.42 -20.89 -1.25
N THR A 207 4.58 -20.46 -2.17
CA THR A 207 3.45 -21.26 -2.64
C THR A 207 3.93 -22.51 -3.37
N GLN A 208 4.95 -22.42 -4.21
CA GLN A 208 5.44 -23.56 -4.97
C GLN A 208 6.28 -24.54 -4.13
N HIS A 209 7.07 -24.03 -3.17
CA HIS A 209 7.97 -24.88 -2.40
C HIS A 209 7.29 -25.50 -1.17
N PHE A 210 6.59 -24.70 -0.36
CA PHE A 210 6.00 -25.17 0.88
C PHE A 210 4.57 -25.73 0.72
N SER A 211 3.82 -25.29 -0.30
CA SER A 211 2.44 -25.68 -0.50
C SER A 211 2.29 -27.03 -1.19
N GLN A 212 3.22 -27.42 -2.06
CA GLN A 212 3.18 -28.73 -2.72
C GLN A 212 3.37 -29.89 -1.75
N ALA A 213 4.10 -29.67 -0.64
CA ALA A 213 4.30 -30.67 0.41
C ALA A 213 3.06 -30.89 1.31
N ASN A 214 2.06 -30.02 1.27
CA ASN A 214 0.91 -30.06 2.17
C ASN A 214 -0.40 -29.75 1.44
N ALA A 215 -1.11 -30.78 0.99
CA ALA A 215 -2.50 -30.65 0.50
C ALA A 215 -3.47 -30.03 1.57
N ALA A 216 -3.01 -29.84 2.80
CA ALA A 216 -3.69 -29.17 3.90
C ALA A 216 -3.68 -27.64 3.85
N LEU A 217 -2.99 -26.99 2.91
CA LEU A 217 -2.92 -25.52 2.77
C LEU A 217 -4.20 -24.87 2.18
N ARG A 218 -5.29 -25.63 2.09
CA ARG A 218 -6.65 -25.06 1.93
C ARG A 218 -7.17 -24.39 3.21
N VAL A 219 -6.39 -24.41 4.29
CA VAL A 219 -6.74 -23.79 5.57
C VAL A 219 -6.13 -22.37 5.60
N ARG A 220 -6.97 -21.40 5.93
CA ARG A 220 -6.63 -19.99 6.18
C ARG A 220 -5.25 -19.84 6.79
N THR A 221 -4.29 -19.40 6.02
CA THR A 221 -2.91 -19.22 6.48
C THR A 221 -2.69 -17.75 6.79
N SER A 222 -2.14 -17.46 7.96
CA SER A 222 -1.68 -16.13 8.28
C SER A 222 -0.18 -16.04 8.04
N PHE A 223 0.26 -14.89 7.56
CA PHE A 223 1.65 -14.57 7.31
C PHE A 223 2.09 -13.39 8.17
N ASP A 224 3.29 -13.45 8.70
CA ASP A 224 3.99 -12.30 9.23
C ASP A 224 5.06 -11.88 8.24
N VAL A 225 5.08 -10.60 7.93
CA VAL A 225 6.11 -9.96 7.13
C VAL A 225 6.85 -8.97 8.02
N VAL A 226 8.15 -9.14 8.15
CA VAL A 226 9.00 -8.24 8.94
C VAL A 226 9.89 -7.47 7.98
N TYR A 227 9.80 -6.15 8.03
CA TYR A 227 10.66 -5.24 7.29
C TYR A 227 11.76 -4.71 8.21
N GLU A 228 13.01 -4.80 7.79
CA GLU A 228 14.18 -4.47 8.59
C GLU A 228 15.07 -3.44 7.89
N GLY A 229 15.85 -2.70 8.68
CA GLY A 229 16.77 -1.69 8.18
C GLY A 229 16.08 -0.46 7.58
N ALA A 230 16.60 0.09 6.49
CA ALA A 230 16.06 1.29 5.85
C ALA A 230 14.61 1.10 5.36
N LEU A 231 14.23 -0.13 5.00
CA LEU A 231 12.86 -0.46 4.57
C LEU A 231 11.83 -0.29 5.69
N ALA A 232 12.23 -0.45 6.95
CA ALA A 232 11.37 -0.21 8.12
C ALA A 232 10.91 1.26 8.23
N SER A 233 11.62 2.19 7.62
CA SER A 233 11.32 3.63 7.61
C SER A 233 10.51 4.08 6.40
N ALA A 234 10.13 3.17 5.49
CA ALA A 234 9.32 3.51 4.32
C ALA A 234 7.95 4.08 4.72
N ASN A 235 7.49 5.14 4.05
CA ASN A 235 6.19 5.77 4.33
C ASN A 235 5.03 4.81 4.07
N THR A 236 5.14 3.97 3.04
CA THR A 236 4.12 2.99 2.68
C THR A 236 4.73 1.65 2.28
N THR A 237 4.08 0.57 2.71
CA THR A 237 4.42 -0.81 2.33
C THR A 237 3.40 -1.42 1.38
N LYS A 238 2.37 -0.68 0.97
CA LYS A 238 1.30 -1.18 0.09
C LYS A 238 1.78 -1.82 -1.22
N PRO A 239 2.81 -1.30 -1.93
CA PRO A 239 3.36 -1.97 -3.10
C PRO A 239 3.95 -3.34 -2.78
N LEU A 240 4.59 -3.46 -1.62
CA LEU A 240 5.21 -4.68 -1.13
C LEU A 240 4.15 -5.73 -0.78
N PHE A 241 3.10 -5.30 -0.09
CA PHE A 241 1.93 -6.14 0.23
C PHE A 241 1.25 -6.68 -1.04
N ALA A 242 1.00 -5.82 -2.02
CA ALA A 242 0.37 -6.21 -3.28
C ALA A 242 1.24 -7.21 -4.06
N ALA A 243 2.54 -6.99 -4.10
CA ALA A 243 3.48 -7.89 -4.76
C ALA A 243 3.57 -9.26 -4.07
N LEU A 244 3.62 -9.28 -2.74
CA LEU A 244 3.60 -10.54 -1.98
C LEU A 244 2.33 -11.33 -2.27
N LEU A 245 1.16 -10.69 -2.19
CA LEU A 245 -0.12 -11.34 -2.46
C LEU A 245 -0.18 -11.87 -3.90
N LYS A 246 0.30 -11.08 -4.87
CA LYS A 246 0.41 -11.51 -6.27
C LYS A 246 1.27 -12.76 -6.39
N GLY A 247 2.44 -12.78 -5.76
CA GLY A 247 3.33 -13.93 -5.74
C GLY A 247 2.69 -15.17 -5.10
N LEU A 248 2.00 -15.01 -3.97
CA LEU A 248 1.32 -16.10 -3.28
C LEU A 248 0.21 -16.73 -4.13
N LEU A 249 -0.50 -15.94 -4.90
CA LEU A 249 -1.68 -16.40 -5.64
C LEU A 249 -1.38 -16.82 -7.08
N SER A 250 -0.39 -16.24 -7.75
CA SER A 250 -0.10 -16.51 -9.17
C SER A 250 0.17 -17.99 -9.48
N PRO A 251 0.85 -18.80 -8.64
CA PRO A 251 1.06 -20.23 -8.96
C PRO A 251 -0.18 -21.11 -8.86
N ILE A 252 -1.23 -20.65 -8.18
CA ILE A 252 -2.45 -21.41 -7.91
C ILE A 252 -3.69 -20.89 -8.61
N THR A 253 -3.54 -19.82 -9.39
CA THR A 253 -4.64 -19.17 -10.11
C THR A 253 -4.25 -19.01 -11.57
N SER A 254 -5.19 -19.21 -12.50
CA SER A 254 -4.94 -18.97 -13.93
C SER A 254 -4.59 -17.50 -14.17
N ALA A 255 -3.49 -17.24 -14.85
CA ALA A 255 -2.85 -15.95 -15.03
C ALA A 255 -3.76 -14.85 -15.64
N GLU A 256 -4.81 -15.23 -16.38
CA GLU A 256 -5.71 -14.31 -17.07
C GLU A 256 -6.79 -13.68 -16.17
N SER A 257 -6.98 -14.18 -14.95
CA SER A 257 -8.16 -13.80 -14.14
C SER A 257 -7.87 -12.87 -12.95
N MET A 258 -6.62 -12.53 -12.62
CA MET A 258 -6.35 -11.77 -11.42
C MET A 258 -5.40 -10.59 -11.62
N ASN A 259 -5.99 -9.41 -11.80
CA ASN A 259 -5.24 -8.15 -11.72
C ASN A 259 -5.10 -7.73 -10.25
N ILE A 260 -4.03 -8.20 -9.57
CA ILE A 260 -3.72 -7.79 -8.20
C ILE A 260 -2.89 -6.51 -8.26
N ASN A 261 -3.38 -5.47 -7.61
CA ASN A 261 -2.76 -4.15 -7.60
C ASN A 261 -2.89 -3.45 -6.24
N LEU A 262 -2.36 -2.24 -6.13
CA LEU A 262 -2.34 -1.43 -4.91
C LEU A 262 -3.72 -1.14 -4.30
N VAL A 263 -4.77 -1.18 -5.13
CA VAL A 263 -6.13 -0.82 -4.72
C VAL A 263 -6.88 -2.04 -4.17
N ASN A 264 -6.75 -3.19 -4.84
CA ASN A 264 -7.58 -4.36 -4.56
C ASN A 264 -6.89 -5.44 -3.72
N ALA A 265 -5.58 -5.35 -3.50
CA ALA A 265 -4.82 -6.40 -2.82
C ALA A 265 -5.37 -6.73 -1.41
N GLU A 266 -5.65 -5.72 -0.58
CA GLU A 266 -6.18 -5.95 0.77
C GLU A 266 -7.57 -6.62 0.75
N LEU A 267 -8.43 -6.22 -0.19
CA LEU A 267 -9.76 -6.81 -0.36
C LEU A 267 -9.65 -8.27 -0.79
N LEU A 268 -8.83 -8.56 -1.81
CA LEU A 268 -8.61 -9.90 -2.31
C LEU A 268 -7.99 -10.82 -1.25
N ALA A 269 -7.05 -10.31 -0.44
CA ALA A 269 -6.49 -11.08 0.68
C ALA A 269 -7.58 -11.50 1.67
N ARG A 270 -8.47 -10.57 2.05
CA ARG A 270 -9.61 -10.85 2.96
C ARG A 270 -10.59 -11.85 2.36
N GLU A 271 -10.98 -11.69 1.10
CA GLU A 271 -11.90 -12.60 0.39
C GLU A 271 -11.33 -14.03 0.29
N ARG A 272 -10.01 -14.15 0.10
CA ARG A 272 -9.31 -15.43 0.06
C ARG A 272 -8.95 -15.98 1.44
N GLY A 273 -9.26 -15.26 2.52
CA GLY A 273 -8.94 -15.64 3.90
C GLY A 273 -7.44 -15.65 4.19
N ILE A 274 -6.65 -14.89 3.44
CA ILE A 274 -5.21 -14.70 3.66
C ILE A 274 -5.04 -13.51 4.60
N LEU A 275 -4.37 -13.74 5.74
CA LEU A 275 -4.04 -12.70 6.70
C LEU A 275 -2.53 -12.42 6.59
N ILE A 276 -2.17 -11.18 6.30
CA ILE A 276 -0.78 -10.73 6.24
C ILE A 276 -0.62 -9.65 7.32
N ASN A 277 0.21 -9.96 8.32
CA ASN A 277 0.57 -9.02 9.37
C ASN A 277 1.93 -8.42 9.02
N GLU A 278 1.98 -7.11 8.88
CA GLU A 278 3.22 -6.38 8.61
C GLU A 278 3.79 -5.83 9.91
N SER A 279 5.07 -6.01 10.14
CA SER A 279 5.81 -5.45 11.26
C SER A 279 7.12 -4.83 10.77
N ARG A 280 7.62 -3.85 11.53
CA ARG A 280 8.82 -3.11 11.20
C ARG A 280 9.79 -3.21 12.37
N SER A 281 10.99 -3.72 12.12
CA SER A 281 12.07 -3.75 13.10
C SER A 281 13.15 -2.76 12.70
N ARG A 282 13.61 -1.99 13.67
CA ARG A 282 14.76 -1.09 13.52
C ARG A 282 16.06 -1.72 14.00
N ASP A 283 16.03 -3.00 14.36
CA ASP A 283 17.21 -3.71 14.78
C ASP A 283 18.25 -3.76 13.65
N ASN A 284 19.52 -3.61 14.03
CA ASN A 284 20.61 -3.42 13.08
C ASN A 284 20.83 -4.67 12.22
N VAL A 285 20.39 -4.62 10.98
CA VAL A 285 20.67 -5.59 9.92
C VAL A 285 22.14 -5.48 9.45
N GLU A 286 22.84 -4.43 9.87
CA GLU A 286 24.27 -4.18 9.54
C GLU A 286 25.19 -5.31 9.96
N GLN A 287 24.82 -6.13 10.96
CA GLN A 287 25.59 -7.31 11.37
C GLN A 287 25.59 -8.42 10.31
N GLU A 288 24.64 -8.45 9.38
CA GLU A 288 24.56 -9.40 8.28
C GLU A 288 25.08 -8.84 6.95
N GLY A 289 25.54 -7.58 6.92
CA GLY A 289 26.12 -6.94 5.73
C GLY A 289 25.08 -6.41 4.72
N TYR A 290 23.79 -6.31 5.09
CA TYR A 290 22.72 -5.76 4.25
C TYR A 290 22.19 -4.45 4.83
N SER A 291 21.76 -3.53 3.96
CA SER A 291 21.10 -2.29 4.40
C SER A 291 19.63 -2.48 4.76
N SER A 292 19.00 -3.52 4.24
CA SER A 292 17.60 -3.85 4.48
C SER A 292 17.31 -5.31 4.16
N SER A 293 16.43 -5.93 4.93
CA SER A 293 15.93 -7.29 4.68
C SER A 293 14.42 -7.39 4.85
N VAL A 294 13.85 -8.47 4.31
CA VAL A 294 12.44 -8.83 4.47
C VAL A 294 12.36 -10.29 4.87
N THR A 295 11.64 -10.57 5.94
CA THR A 295 11.35 -11.94 6.38
C THR A 295 9.85 -12.22 6.26
N LEU A 296 9.52 -13.26 5.49
CA LEU A 296 8.18 -13.84 5.38
C LEU A 296 8.11 -15.11 6.22
N ARG A 297 7.16 -15.18 7.15
CA ARG A 297 6.91 -16.36 7.98
C ARG A 297 5.45 -16.76 7.93
N ALA A 298 5.16 -18.03 7.69
CA ALA A 298 3.81 -18.56 7.83
C ALA A 298 3.47 -18.84 9.30
N ARG A 299 2.22 -18.60 9.68
CA ARG A 299 1.65 -18.97 10.97
C ARG A 299 0.37 -19.78 10.80
N LEU A 300 0.09 -20.66 11.75
CA LEU A 300 -1.22 -21.28 11.89
C LEU A 300 -2.24 -20.21 12.28
N ASP A 301 -3.38 -20.18 11.61
CA ASP A 301 -4.49 -19.30 12.00
C ASP A 301 -4.90 -19.63 13.45
N PRO A 302 -4.89 -18.63 14.37
CA PRO A 302 -5.33 -18.83 15.75
C PRO A 302 -6.77 -19.33 15.90
N ARG A 303 -7.58 -19.20 14.84
CA ARG A 303 -8.98 -19.65 14.78
C ARG A 303 -9.13 -21.07 14.24
N SER A 304 -8.03 -21.72 13.83
CA SER A 304 -8.12 -23.10 13.34
C SER A 304 -8.32 -24.07 14.51
N PRO A 305 -9.06 -25.18 14.32
CA PRO A 305 -9.24 -26.19 15.35
C PRO A 305 -7.94 -26.80 15.88
N SER A 306 -6.88 -26.77 15.07
CA SER A 306 -5.53 -27.21 15.46
C SER A 306 -4.82 -26.19 16.38
N ALA A 307 -5.13 -24.90 16.26
CA ALA A 307 -4.56 -23.88 17.16
C ALA A 307 -5.24 -23.86 18.54
N SER A 308 -6.51 -24.25 18.63
CA SER A 308 -7.23 -24.36 19.91
C SER A 308 -6.71 -25.53 20.76
N ARG A 309 -6.28 -26.63 20.15
CA ARG A 309 -5.62 -27.75 20.84
C ARG A 309 -4.23 -27.40 21.35
N ALA A 310 -3.50 -26.53 20.65
CA ALA A 310 -2.16 -26.07 21.07
C ALA A 310 -2.20 -25.11 22.26
N ARG A 311 -3.34 -24.47 22.55
CA ARG A 311 -3.52 -23.63 23.74
C ARG A 311 -3.93 -24.38 25.00
N ALA A 312 -4.44 -25.60 24.84
CA ALA A 312 -4.98 -26.38 25.94
C ALA A 312 -3.90 -27.09 26.78
N ASP A 313 -2.68 -27.28 26.23
CA ASP A 313 -1.60 -27.94 26.98
C ASP A 313 -0.22 -27.35 26.61
N PRO A 314 0.33 -26.44 27.44
CA PRO A 314 1.66 -25.86 27.21
C PRO A 314 2.82 -26.84 27.41
N MET A 315 2.55 -28.04 27.90
CA MET A 315 3.56 -29.06 28.23
C MET A 315 3.67 -30.19 27.20
N GLU A 316 2.78 -30.29 26.21
CA GLU A 316 2.92 -31.28 25.14
C GLU A 316 3.86 -30.79 24.04
N ASN A 317 4.77 -31.66 23.62
CA ASN A 317 5.67 -31.43 22.48
C ASN A 317 4.89 -30.99 21.24
N PRO A 318 5.34 -29.94 20.53
CA PRO A 318 4.68 -29.46 19.34
C PRO A 318 4.49 -30.60 18.33
N THR A 319 3.27 -30.74 17.79
CA THR A 319 2.97 -31.79 16.81
C THR A 319 3.85 -31.63 15.56
N ALA A 320 4.09 -32.73 14.83
CA ALA A 320 4.89 -32.70 13.59
C ALA A 320 4.38 -31.64 12.59
N THR A 321 3.06 -31.38 12.58
CA THR A 321 2.45 -30.33 11.75
C THR A 321 2.82 -28.93 12.23
N GLN A 322 2.88 -28.68 13.52
CA GLN A 322 3.28 -27.38 14.09
C GLN A 322 4.76 -27.10 13.81
N ARG A 323 5.64 -28.10 13.92
CA ARG A 323 7.05 -27.99 13.54
C ARG A 323 7.23 -27.67 12.06
N LYS A 324 6.50 -28.36 11.17
CA LYS A 324 6.55 -28.12 9.71
C LYS A 324 6.12 -26.70 9.32
N VAL A 325 5.18 -26.08 10.05
CA VAL A 325 4.76 -24.70 9.78
C VAL A 325 5.73 -23.68 10.37
N ALA A 326 6.31 -23.96 11.53
CA ALA A 326 7.33 -23.07 12.13
C ALA A 326 8.58 -22.92 11.24
N ASP A 327 8.89 -23.94 10.44
CA ASP A 327 10.03 -23.93 9.51
C ASP A 327 9.73 -23.23 8.16
N GLN A 328 8.51 -22.75 7.93
CA GLN A 328 8.15 -22.07 6.68
C GLN A 328 8.52 -20.58 6.74
N ILE A 329 9.82 -20.32 6.62
CA ILE A 329 10.40 -18.98 6.67
C ILE A 329 11.15 -18.73 5.36
N ILE A 330 11.01 -17.55 4.79
CA ILE A 330 11.84 -17.06 3.69
C ILE A 330 12.36 -15.68 4.09
N THR A 331 13.69 -15.50 4.06
CA THR A 331 14.31 -14.19 4.24
C THR A 331 15.02 -13.80 2.96
N GLY A 332 14.87 -12.55 2.56
CA GLY A 332 15.52 -12.01 1.39
C GLY A 332 15.99 -10.57 1.59
N PHE A 333 16.91 -10.15 0.76
CA PHE A 333 17.47 -8.81 0.73
C PHE A 333 17.69 -8.35 -0.70
N VAL A 334 18.01 -7.07 -0.87
CA VAL A 334 18.37 -6.50 -2.17
C VAL A 334 19.78 -5.97 -2.10
N SER A 335 20.60 -6.34 -3.08
CA SER A 335 21.95 -5.80 -3.28
C SER A 335 22.06 -5.17 -4.67
N GLY A 336 22.36 -3.89 -4.73
CA GLY A 336 22.15 -3.09 -5.94
C GLY A 336 20.66 -3.08 -6.30
N ASN A 337 20.29 -3.56 -7.47
CA ASN A 337 18.88 -3.73 -7.87
C ASN A 337 18.48 -5.22 -7.97
N THR A 338 19.32 -6.13 -7.48
CA THR A 338 19.11 -7.57 -7.61
C THR A 338 18.53 -8.13 -6.31
N PRO A 339 17.42 -8.85 -6.35
CA PRO A 339 16.87 -9.55 -5.21
C PRO A 339 17.62 -10.86 -4.92
N TYR A 340 17.86 -11.14 -3.66
CA TYR A 340 18.48 -12.37 -3.17
C TYR A 340 17.62 -13.01 -2.09
N ILE A 341 17.61 -14.34 -2.04
CA ILE A 341 17.09 -15.11 -0.90
C ILE A 341 18.28 -15.52 -0.02
N SER A 342 18.25 -15.13 1.27
CA SER A 342 19.29 -15.45 2.25
C SER A 342 18.93 -16.59 3.18
N ARG A 343 17.62 -16.92 3.27
CA ARG A 343 17.13 -18.04 4.09
C ARG A 343 15.91 -18.71 3.43
N LEU A 344 15.91 -20.03 3.42
CA LEU A 344 14.78 -20.84 2.99
C LEU A 344 14.53 -21.96 4.01
N GLY A 345 13.43 -21.85 4.76
CA GLY A 345 13.17 -22.71 5.90
C GLY A 345 14.25 -22.56 6.97
N ARG A 346 14.82 -23.67 7.41
CA ARG A 346 15.92 -23.74 8.39
C ARG A 346 17.31 -23.64 7.77
N PHE A 347 17.42 -23.40 6.45
CA PHE A 347 18.69 -23.37 5.73
C PHE A 347 19.10 -21.93 5.40
N ARG A 348 20.34 -21.56 5.75
CA ARG A 348 20.95 -20.32 5.26
C ARG A 348 21.51 -20.55 3.87
N THR A 349 21.13 -19.71 2.94
CA THR A 349 21.50 -19.83 1.53
C THR A 349 21.80 -18.45 0.94
N SER A 350 22.26 -18.39 -0.30
CA SER A 350 22.33 -17.13 -1.04
C SER A 350 22.16 -17.43 -2.51
N PHE A 351 21.03 -17.02 -3.09
CA PHE A 351 20.78 -17.18 -4.52
C PHE A 351 19.82 -16.10 -5.04
N VAL A 352 19.91 -15.85 -6.34
CA VAL A 352 18.99 -14.96 -7.05
C VAL A 352 17.75 -15.79 -7.45
N PRO A 353 16.55 -15.42 -6.98
CA PRO A 353 15.33 -16.18 -7.27
C PRO A 353 14.81 -15.89 -8.68
N THR A 354 15.35 -16.55 -9.71
CA THR A 354 14.99 -16.36 -11.11
C THR A 354 14.98 -17.65 -11.90
N GLY A 355 14.06 -17.75 -12.88
CA GLY A 355 13.97 -18.88 -13.79
C GLY A 355 13.45 -20.15 -13.12
N THR A 356 13.87 -21.29 -13.64
CA THR A 356 13.50 -22.59 -13.10
C THR A 356 14.51 -23.07 -12.07
N LEU A 357 14.02 -23.34 -10.85
CA LEU A 357 14.82 -23.85 -9.75
C LEU A 357 14.41 -25.28 -9.42
N LEU A 358 15.40 -26.17 -9.28
CA LEU A 358 15.23 -27.48 -8.66
C LEU A 358 15.76 -27.38 -7.23
N ILE A 359 14.91 -27.66 -6.25
CA ILE A 359 15.24 -27.59 -4.83
C ILE A 359 15.17 -29.01 -4.26
N CYS A 360 16.31 -29.51 -3.78
CA CYS A 360 16.44 -30.87 -3.23
C CYS A 360 16.82 -30.81 -1.76
N LEU A 361 16.05 -31.48 -0.91
CA LEU A 361 16.45 -31.80 0.45
C LEU A 361 17.20 -33.13 0.44
N ASN A 362 18.43 -33.15 0.93
CA ASN A 362 19.28 -34.32 0.96
C ASN A 362 20.06 -34.44 2.28
N TYR A 363 20.63 -35.62 2.52
CA TYR A 363 21.64 -35.73 3.57
C TYR A 363 22.96 -35.09 3.13
N ASP A 364 23.63 -34.37 4.04
CA ASP A 364 24.93 -33.74 3.81
C ASP A 364 26.04 -34.80 3.83
N SER A 365 26.17 -35.52 2.73
CA SER A 365 27.12 -36.59 2.55
C SER A 365 27.79 -36.54 1.18
N PRO A 366 29.05 -37.03 1.05
CA PRO A 366 29.80 -37.04 -0.21
C PRO A 366 29.05 -37.71 -1.35
N GLY A 367 29.22 -37.21 -2.57
CA GLY A 367 28.69 -37.82 -3.80
C GLY A 367 27.29 -37.32 -4.21
N LYS A 368 26.49 -36.66 -3.36
CA LYS A 368 25.13 -36.23 -3.67
C LYS A 368 25.05 -35.28 -4.86
N ILE A 369 25.96 -34.31 -4.93
CA ILE A 369 26.05 -33.39 -6.06
C ILE A 369 26.26 -34.15 -7.38
N GLY A 370 27.15 -35.14 -7.37
CA GLY A 370 27.45 -35.97 -8.57
C GLY A 370 26.24 -36.79 -9.02
N ILE A 371 25.47 -37.34 -8.09
CA ILE A 371 24.25 -38.12 -8.38
C ILE A 371 23.19 -37.23 -9.03
N VAL A 372 22.87 -36.10 -8.41
CA VAL A 372 21.85 -35.14 -8.93
C VAL A 372 22.33 -34.59 -10.29
N GLY A 373 23.57 -34.15 -10.40
CA GLY A 373 24.14 -33.63 -11.65
C GLY A 373 24.16 -34.67 -12.77
N GLY A 374 24.51 -35.93 -12.45
CA GLY A 374 24.53 -37.04 -13.42
C GLY A 374 23.12 -37.39 -13.93
N GLN A 375 22.11 -37.38 -13.08
CA GLN A 375 20.72 -37.62 -13.48
C GLN A 375 20.16 -36.49 -14.35
N LEU A 376 20.40 -35.23 -13.97
CA LEU A 376 20.01 -34.07 -14.76
C LEU A 376 20.70 -34.07 -16.13
N GLY A 377 22.02 -34.39 -16.19
CA GLY A 377 22.78 -34.49 -17.43
C GLY A 377 22.24 -35.56 -18.36
N LYS A 378 21.83 -36.74 -17.84
CA LYS A 378 21.18 -37.80 -18.62
C LYS A 378 19.83 -37.37 -19.18
N ALA A 379 19.14 -36.52 -18.47
CA ALA A 379 17.87 -35.93 -18.90
C ALA A 379 18.02 -34.72 -19.82
N GLY A 380 19.26 -34.33 -20.17
CA GLY A 380 19.54 -33.19 -21.03
C GLY A 380 19.22 -31.83 -20.35
N VAL A 381 19.19 -31.77 -19.04
CA VAL A 381 18.96 -30.55 -18.24
C VAL A 381 20.32 -29.97 -17.83
N ASN A 382 20.58 -28.71 -18.19
CA ASN A 382 21.80 -28.04 -17.83
C ASN A 382 21.64 -27.21 -16.54
N ILE A 383 22.65 -27.32 -15.66
CA ILE A 383 22.71 -26.56 -14.40
C ILE A 383 23.43 -25.23 -14.65
N ARG A 384 22.79 -24.12 -14.39
CA ARG A 384 23.35 -22.77 -14.55
C ARG A 384 24.07 -22.26 -13.30
N PHE A 385 23.52 -22.59 -12.13
CA PHE A 385 24.14 -22.34 -10.83
C PHE A 385 23.70 -23.40 -9.83
N MET A 386 24.44 -23.51 -8.73
CA MET A 386 24.10 -24.39 -7.63
C MET A 386 24.53 -23.74 -6.31
N SER A 387 23.68 -23.88 -5.30
CA SER A 387 23.97 -23.53 -3.91
C SER A 387 23.61 -24.70 -3.03
N VAL A 388 24.50 -25.06 -2.09
CA VAL A 388 24.26 -26.09 -1.08
C VAL A 388 24.32 -25.43 0.29
N ALA A 389 23.24 -25.56 1.05
CA ALA A 389 23.08 -24.91 2.33
C ALA A 389 22.91 -25.97 3.45
N PRO A 390 23.81 -26.02 4.44
CA PRO A 390 23.62 -26.86 5.62
C PRO A 390 22.53 -26.27 6.53
N VAL A 391 22.04 -27.07 7.48
CA VAL A 391 21.11 -26.61 8.51
C VAL A 391 21.78 -25.55 9.37
N ASP A 392 21.09 -24.44 9.63
CA ASP A 392 21.55 -23.38 10.50
C ASP A 392 21.40 -23.82 11.98
N ASN A 393 22.49 -24.15 12.64
CA ASN A 393 22.51 -24.60 14.03
C ASN A 393 22.51 -23.44 15.04
N GLY A 394 21.93 -22.29 14.69
CA GLY A 394 21.53 -21.26 15.68
C GLY A 394 22.62 -20.67 16.58
N LYS A 395 23.91 -20.72 16.24
CA LYS A 395 24.95 -19.98 16.97
C LYS A 395 25.08 -18.57 16.44
N THR A 396 24.11 -17.71 16.77
CA THR A 396 24.26 -16.26 16.55
C THR A 396 23.74 -15.50 17.75
N SER A 397 24.66 -14.75 18.32
CA SER A 397 24.59 -13.62 19.24
C SER A 397 23.24 -13.31 19.88
N ALA A 398 23.23 -13.44 21.19
CA ALA A 398 22.27 -12.85 22.10
C ALA A 398 22.19 -11.32 21.89
N ASN A 399 21.14 -10.84 21.20
CA ASN A 399 20.50 -9.55 21.43
C ASN A 399 19.37 -9.39 20.42
N GLY A 400 18.18 -9.88 20.75
CA GLY A 400 16.97 -9.67 19.99
C GLY A 400 15.86 -10.51 20.58
N GLY A 401 14.81 -9.85 21.09
CA GLY A 401 13.76 -10.36 21.94
C GLY A 401 13.24 -11.78 21.65
N ASP A 402 13.25 -12.58 22.64
CA ASP A 402 12.43 -13.77 22.99
C ASP A 402 12.09 -14.83 21.90
N LEU A 403 12.85 -14.88 20.83
CA LEU A 403 12.76 -15.96 19.81
C LEU A 403 13.56 -17.20 20.21
N THR A 404 14.50 -17.08 21.20
CA THR A 404 15.41 -18.14 21.66
C THR A 404 14.75 -19.13 22.60
N LYS A 405 13.61 -18.81 23.20
CA LYS A 405 12.91 -19.75 24.11
C LYS A 405 12.32 -20.96 23.41
N VAL A 406 12.00 -20.87 22.11
CA VAL A 406 11.49 -22.02 21.36
C VAL A 406 12.64 -22.96 20.97
N ASP A 407 13.81 -22.40 20.63
CA ASP A 407 14.98 -23.21 20.26
C ASP A 407 15.64 -23.86 21.48
N SER A 408 15.70 -23.16 22.64
CA SER A 408 16.26 -23.72 23.88
C SER A 408 15.39 -24.84 24.49
N LEU A 409 14.09 -24.86 24.22
CA LEU A 409 13.21 -25.95 24.63
C LEU A 409 13.38 -27.21 23.74
N LEU A 410 13.96 -27.08 22.55
CA LEU A 410 14.27 -28.20 21.66
C LEU A 410 15.59 -28.90 22.03
N GLU A 411 16.54 -28.18 22.62
CA GLU A 411 17.83 -28.76 23.07
C GLU A 411 17.76 -29.47 24.43
N SER A 412 16.78 -29.15 25.30
CA SER A 412 16.71 -29.70 26.66
C SER A 412 16.08 -31.09 26.76
N ASN A 413 15.46 -31.60 25.70
CA ASN A 413 14.91 -32.96 25.71
C ASN A 413 15.86 -33.92 24.98
N GLY A 414 16.76 -34.53 25.78
CA GLY A 414 17.77 -35.49 25.38
C GLY A 414 17.27 -36.56 24.42
N TYR A 415 17.56 -36.39 23.14
CA TYR A 415 17.60 -37.48 22.18
C TYR A 415 19.09 -37.80 21.91
N GLY A 416 19.37 -39.06 22.20
CA GLY A 416 20.69 -39.67 22.23
C GLY A 416 21.54 -39.38 21.00
N SER A 417 22.84 -39.29 21.27
CA SER A 417 23.96 -39.24 20.34
C SER A 417 24.01 -40.55 19.48
N GLY A 418 23.20 -40.57 18.43
CA GLY A 418 23.41 -41.43 17.26
C GLY A 418 23.76 -40.47 16.12
N ASP A 419 24.70 -40.82 15.28
CA ASP A 419 25.05 -40.11 14.05
C ASP A 419 23.81 -39.91 13.16
N LYS A 420 23.02 -38.86 13.46
CA LYS A 420 21.99 -38.42 12.54
C LYS A 420 22.69 -37.72 11.40
N GLU A 421 22.63 -38.28 10.22
CA GLU A 421 23.08 -37.66 8.98
C GLU A 421 22.53 -36.24 8.94
N LYS A 422 23.40 -35.24 8.86
CA LYS A 422 23.01 -33.83 8.80
C LYS A 422 22.30 -33.59 7.46
N GLU A 423 21.20 -32.87 7.49
CA GLU A 423 20.48 -32.50 6.29
C GLU A 423 21.09 -31.26 5.63
N ALA A 424 20.98 -31.17 4.31
CA ALA A 424 21.37 -30.03 3.50
C ALA A 424 20.30 -29.73 2.45
N LEU A 425 20.18 -28.47 2.07
CA LEU A 425 19.34 -28.03 0.97
C LEU A 425 20.19 -27.67 -0.23
N MET A 426 19.94 -28.34 -1.35
CA MET A 426 20.60 -28.10 -2.62
C MET A 426 19.63 -27.36 -3.55
N ILE A 427 20.04 -26.18 -4.02
CA ILE A 427 19.26 -25.32 -4.91
C ILE A 427 20.02 -25.21 -6.23
N LEU A 428 19.38 -25.63 -7.32
CA LEU A 428 19.94 -25.63 -8.65
C LEU A 428 19.11 -24.76 -9.58
N GLY A 429 19.71 -23.78 -10.19
CA GLY A 429 19.11 -23.07 -11.33
C GLY A 429 19.32 -23.88 -12.60
N VAL A 430 18.24 -24.23 -13.30
CA VAL A 430 18.28 -25.07 -14.50
C VAL A 430 17.80 -24.30 -15.74
N ASP A 431 18.18 -24.78 -16.91
CA ASP A 431 17.89 -24.10 -18.18
C ASP A 431 16.47 -24.38 -18.72
N ARG A 432 15.80 -25.38 -18.20
CA ARG A 432 14.45 -25.80 -18.61
C ARG A 432 13.68 -26.47 -17.47
N MET A 433 12.41 -26.69 -17.70
CA MET A 433 11.56 -27.48 -16.75
C MET A 433 12.12 -28.90 -16.58
N VAL A 434 12.11 -29.38 -15.36
CA VAL A 434 12.47 -30.74 -14.99
C VAL A 434 11.20 -31.60 -15.01
N ASP A 435 11.20 -32.66 -15.83
CA ASP A 435 10.06 -33.56 -15.93
C ASP A 435 9.78 -34.29 -14.62
N GLU A 436 8.52 -34.60 -14.38
CA GLU A 436 8.06 -35.29 -13.18
C GLU A 436 8.75 -36.66 -12.99
N ASN A 437 9.05 -37.37 -14.09
CA ASN A 437 9.78 -38.64 -14.04
C ASN A 437 11.21 -38.48 -13.56
N VAL A 438 11.89 -37.42 -14.04
CA VAL A 438 13.23 -37.06 -13.60
C VAL A 438 13.21 -36.66 -12.14
N ARG A 439 12.24 -35.82 -11.72
CA ARG A 439 12.05 -35.43 -10.32
C ARG A 439 11.85 -36.65 -9.41
N LYS A 440 10.99 -37.59 -9.80
CA LYS A 440 10.76 -38.83 -9.03
C LYS A 440 11.99 -39.74 -8.99
N SER A 441 12.79 -39.77 -10.05
CA SER A 441 14.00 -40.61 -10.06
C SER A 441 15.11 -40.06 -9.16
N LEU A 442 15.08 -38.74 -8.83
CA LEU A 442 15.99 -38.13 -7.87
C LEU A 442 15.69 -38.53 -6.43
N VAL A 443 14.43 -38.79 -6.12
CA VAL A 443 13.99 -39.16 -4.75
C VAL A 443 13.99 -40.68 -4.60
N GLY A 444 14.67 -41.23 -3.59
CA GLY A 444 14.47 -42.61 -3.18
C GLY A 444 15.71 -43.42 -2.89
N GLY A 445 16.68 -43.61 -3.66
CA GLY A 445 17.74 -44.61 -3.41
C GLY A 445 19.01 -44.03 -2.79
N ASP A 446 19.31 -42.80 -3.06
CA ASP A 446 20.66 -42.23 -2.89
C ASP A 446 20.73 -41.01 -1.94
N GLY A 447 19.81 -40.96 -0.97
CA GLY A 447 19.85 -39.92 0.09
C GLY A 447 19.32 -38.56 -0.30
N VAL A 448 18.61 -38.40 -1.43
CA VAL A 448 17.75 -37.26 -1.70
C VAL A 448 16.37 -37.56 -1.11
N LEU A 449 15.98 -36.75 -0.13
CA LEU A 449 14.76 -36.94 0.65
C LEU A 449 13.53 -36.37 -0.06
N GLU A 450 13.69 -35.18 -0.62
CA GLU A 450 12.63 -34.47 -1.34
C GLU A 450 13.22 -33.69 -2.51
N ALA A 451 12.48 -33.56 -3.60
CA ALA A 451 12.85 -32.73 -4.74
C ALA A 451 11.61 -31.96 -5.25
N GLY A 452 11.71 -30.67 -5.37
CA GLY A 452 10.67 -29.77 -5.86
C GLY A 452 11.15 -28.89 -6.99
N VAL A 453 10.28 -28.58 -7.95
CA VAL A 453 10.56 -27.64 -9.03
C VAL A 453 9.76 -26.37 -8.80
N VAL A 454 10.43 -25.21 -8.90
CA VAL A 454 9.85 -23.87 -8.72
C VAL A 454 10.18 -23.03 -9.94
N VAL A 455 9.21 -22.28 -10.46
CA VAL A 455 9.39 -21.34 -11.59
C VAL A 455 9.12 -19.92 -11.09
N LEU A 456 10.12 -19.00 -11.25
CA LEU A 456 10.10 -17.65 -10.71
C LEU A 456 10.30 -16.57 -11.78
#